data_99f1846052b180b99a7180450263a4a8
#
_entry.id   99f1846052b180b99a7180450263a4a8
#
_cell.length_a   1.000
_cell.length_b   1.000
_cell.length_c   1.000
_cell.angle_alpha   90.00
_cell.angle_beta   90.00
_cell.angle_gamma   90.00
#
_symmetry.space_group_name_H-M   'P 1'
#
loop_
_entity.id
_entity.type
_entity.pdbx_description
1 polymer ?
#
loop_
_entity_poly.entity_id
_entity_poly.type
_entity_poly.pdbx_seq_one_letter_code
_entity_poly.pdbx_strand_id
1 'polypeptide(L)'
;MTPLLGTVAFAVLVTAVDTPATPPVVPLWPGGAPGFEARRLWPETTVDNNVAGVHNPSLTVFLPDAARATGAGVVVLPGGGHRNLVVEKEGFTVARWLAAHGIAAFVLKYRRARAPGSTYRIDVEALQDVQRALRLVRSRAAAWHVDGARVGVMGFSAGGQLAALAAMRSGAPRPAGADPVDRESARPAFQALVYPGASRDIAPDKDAPPAFIVAGYDDDRPDVADGVAHAYLAFRAVGVPAELHVYAGVGHGFALRPGPASGWIARFADWLAERAPPRAK
;
A
#
# COMPACT_ATOMS: atom_id res chain seq x y z
N MET A 1 33.02 70.11 8.48
CA MET A 1 31.85 69.28 8.75
C MET A 1 31.80 68.27 7.62
N THR A 2 32.22 67.02 7.85
CA THR A 2 32.28 65.94 6.86
C THR A 2 31.19 64.92 7.24
N PRO A 3 30.29 64.54 6.36
CA PRO A 3 29.27 63.52 6.69
C PRO A 3 29.82 62.13 6.59
N LEU A 4 29.67 61.32 7.63
CA LEU A 4 29.88 59.86 7.61
C LEU A 4 28.72 59.19 6.86
N LEU A 5 29.05 58.54 5.76
CA LEU A 5 28.13 57.61 5.11
C LEU A 5 28.19 56.27 5.83
N GLY A 6 27.15 55.90 6.53
CA GLY A 6 27.01 54.57 7.12
C GLY A 6 26.55 53.57 6.06
N THR A 7 27.36 52.55 5.83
CA THR A 7 27.03 51.42 4.94
C THR A 7 26.15 50.40 5.68
N VAL A 8 24.89 50.26 5.27
CA VAL A 8 23.98 49.23 5.79
C VAL A 8 24.21 47.98 4.99
N ALA A 9 24.78 46.93 5.63
CA ALA A 9 24.90 45.60 5.02
C ALA A 9 23.58 44.82 5.20
N PHE A 10 22.91 44.51 4.09
CA PHE A 10 21.77 43.58 4.08
C PHE A 10 22.35 42.12 4.08
N ALA A 11 22.13 41.38 5.15
CA ALA A 11 22.35 39.94 5.19
C ALA A 11 21.18 39.22 4.52
N VAL A 12 21.40 38.66 3.35
CA VAL A 12 20.43 37.76 2.70
C VAL A 12 20.49 36.41 3.39
N LEU A 13 19.45 36.10 4.16
CA LEU A 13 19.27 34.77 4.74
C LEU A 13 18.84 33.81 3.61
N VAL A 14 19.76 33.05 3.07
CA VAL A 14 19.45 31.93 2.15
C VAL A 14 18.95 30.79 3.00
N THR A 15 17.63 30.62 3.08
CA THR A 15 17.03 29.41 3.64
C THR A 15 17.33 28.26 2.70
N ALA A 16 18.10 27.29 3.16
CA ALA A 16 18.30 26.03 2.43
C ALA A 16 16.94 25.38 2.25
N VAL A 17 16.53 25.20 1.01
CA VAL A 17 15.36 24.37 0.66
C VAL A 17 15.83 22.93 0.88
N ASP A 18 15.39 22.32 1.97
CA ASP A 18 15.60 20.89 2.21
C ASP A 18 14.98 20.12 1.04
N THR A 19 15.82 19.57 0.19
CA THR A 19 15.38 18.63 -0.84
C THR A 19 14.83 17.41 -0.11
N PRO A 20 13.56 17.01 -0.31
CA PRO A 20 13.02 15.86 0.40
C PRO A 20 13.89 14.63 0.11
N ALA A 21 14.41 14.03 1.17
CA ALA A 21 15.23 12.83 1.08
C ALA A 21 14.50 11.72 0.32
N THR A 22 15.20 11.04 -0.60
CA THR A 22 14.64 9.92 -1.35
C THR A 22 14.14 8.85 -0.37
N PRO A 23 12.88 8.40 -0.47
CA PRO A 23 12.33 7.42 0.45
C PRO A 23 13.17 6.13 0.45
N PRO A 24 13.48 5.55 1.63
CA PRO A 24 14.27 4.33 1.72
C PRO A 24 13.60 3.15 1.01
N VAL A 25 14.39 2.32 0.34
CA VAL A 25 13.95 1.07 -0.29
C VAL A 25 14.51 -0.11 0.49
N VAL A 26 13.64 -1.00 0.93
CA VAL A 26 13.98 -2.16 1.77
C VAL A 26 13.61 -3.44 1.02
N PRO A 27 14.57 -4.29 0.62
CA PRO A 27 14.28 -5.60 0.05
C PRO A 27 13.48 -6.47 1.04
N LEU A 28 12.52 -7.24 0.54
CA LEU A 28 11.78 -8.19 1.38
C LEU A 28 12.67 -9.34 1.87
N TRP A 29 13.59 -9.76 1.02
CA TRP A 29 14.59 -10.78 1.33
C TRP A 29 15.98 -10.26 0.91
N PRO A 30 16.90 -10.05 1.85
CA PRO A 30 18.25 -9.58 1.52
C PRO A 30 19.01 -10.50 0.57
N GLY A 31 18.78 -11.81 0.67
CA GLY A 31 19.38 -12.83 -0.20
C GLY A 31 18.68 -13.07 -1.53
N GLY A 32 17.54 -12.42 -1.77
CA GLY A 32 16.64 -12.67 -2.90
C GLY A 32 15.40 -13.46 -2.51
N ALA A 33 14.36 -13.41 -3.36
CA ALA A 33 13.10 -14.08 -3.10
C ALA A 33 13.27 -15.62 -3.10
N PRO A 34 12.66 -16.37 -2.15
CA PRO A 34 12.81 -17.80 -2.02
C PRO A 34 12.50 -18.56 -3.33
N GLY A 35 13.43 -19.43 -3.74
CA GLY A 35 13.38 -20.19 -5.00
C GLY A 35 13.75 -19.40 -6.26
N PHE A 36 14.09 -18.10 -6.10
CA PHE A 36 14.46 -17.19 -7.19
C PHE A 36 15.65 -16.31 -6.82
N GLU A 37 16.49 -16.72 -5.90
CA GLU A 37 17.62 -15.96 -5.35
C GLU A 37 18.60 -15.52 -6.45
N ALA A 38 18.79 -16.36 -7.47
CA ALA A 38 19.63 -16.07 -8.62
C ALA A 38 19.13 -14.86 -9.43
N ARG A 39 17.84 -14.51 -9.33
CA ARG A 39 17.23 -13.40 -10.06
C ARG A 39 17.31 -12.08 -9.29
N ARG A 40 17.85 -12.02 -8.07
CA ARG A 40 17.85 -10.82 -7.23
C ARG A 40 18.55 -9.61 -7.86
N LEU A 41 19.52 -9.87 -8.74
CA LEU A 41 20.29 -8.82 -9.43
C LEU A 41 19.76 -8.53 -10.85
N TRP A 42 18.69 -9.20 -11.28
CA TRP A 42 18.10 -8.88 -12.56
C TRP A 42 17.50 -7.47 -12.49
N PRO A 43 17.73 -6.62 -13.52
CA PRO A 43 17.31 -5.24 -13.47
C PRO A 43 15.80 -5.10 -13.51
N GLU A 44 15.29 -4.17 -12.72
CA GLU A 44 13.95 -3.65 -12.94
C GLU A 44 13.94 -2.81 -14.22
N THR A 45 12.88 -2.91 -14.98
CA THR A 45 12.65 -2.06 -16.16
C THR A 45 11.48 -1.12 -15.87
N THR A 46 11.49 0.05 -16.47
CA THR A 46 10.40 1.02 -16.40
C THR A 46 9.84 1.26 -17.78
N VAL A 47 8.53 1.17 -17.93
CA VAL A 47 7.80 1.47 -19.15
C VAL A 47 6.68 2.45 -18.78
N ASP A 48 6.65 3.63 -19.41
CA ASP A 48 5.64 4.69 -19.16
C ASP A 48 5.45 5.00 -17.66
N ASN A 49 6.54 5.17 -16.92
CA ASN A 49 6.58 5.38 -15.48
C ASN A 49 5.99 4.21 -14.63
N ASN A 50 5.76 3.06 -15.25
CA ASN A 50 5.35 1.84 -14.56
C ASN A 50 6.53 0.90 -14.42
N VAL A 51 6.65 0.25 -13.26
CA VAL A 51 7.73 -0.71 -13.02
C VAL A 51 7.39 -2.05 -13.64
N ALA A 52 8.32 -2.54 -14.44
CA ALA A 52 8.31 -3.87 -15.04
C ALA A 52 9.60 -4.61 -14.63
N GLY A 53 9.61 -5.95 -14.58
CA GLY A 53 10.83 -6.72 -14.26
C GLY A 53 11.14 -6.82 -12.75
N VAL A 54 10.12 -6.84 -11.87
CA VAL A 54 10.37 -7.05 -10.43
C VAL A 54 10.75 -8.50 -10.18
N HIS A 55 11.99 -8.72 -9.76
CA HIS A 55 12.54 -10.03 -9.38
C HIS A 55 13.05 -10.05 -7.94
N ASN A 56 13.35 -8.88 -7.38
CA ASN A 56 13.71 -8.67 -5.98
C ASN A 56 12.67 -7.77 -5.31
N PRO A 57 11.58 -8.34 -4.78
CA PRO A 57 10.49 -7.57 -4.18
C PRO A 57 10.98 -6.66 -3.05
N SER A 58 10.43 -5.45 -2.97
CA SER A 58 10.89 -4.45 -2.01
C SER A 58 9.76 -3.51 -1.55
N LEU A 59 9.96 -2.89 -0.40
CA LEU A 59 9.15 -1.80 0.13
C LEU A 59 9.85 -0.47 -0.07
N THR A 60 9.17 0.52 -0.65
CA THR A 60 9.55 1.92 -0.53
C THR A 60 8.81 2.51 0.66
N VAL A 61 9.54 3.09 1.61
CA VAL A 61 9.03 3.47 2.94
C VAL A 61 8.71 4.96 3.00
N PHE A 62 7.48 5.30 3.38
CA PHE A 62 7.03 6.66 3.59
C PHE A 62 6.53 6.79 5.04
N LEU A 63 7.29 7.48 5.87
CA LEU A 63 6.95 7.67 7.28
C LEU A 63 6.36 9.05 7.51
N PRO A 64 5.36 9.18 8.38
CA PRO A 64 4.92 10.48 8.87
C PRO A 64 5.99 11.11 9.78
N ASP A 65 5.85 12.40 10.04
CA ASP A 65 6.54 13.02 11.16
C ASP A 65 6.21 12.23 12.44
N ALA A 66 7.22 11.92 13.23
CA ALA A 66 7.07 11.12 14.44
C ALA A 66 6.07 11.72 15.45
N ALA A 67 6.01 13.05 15.53
CA ALA A 67 5.05 13.77 16.39
C ALA A 67 3.60 13.63 15.92
N ARG A 68 3.37 13.32 14.64
CA ARG A 68 2.05 13.17 14.03
C ARG A 68 1.66 11.71 13.79
N ALA A 69 2.56 10.76 14.04
CA ALA A 69 2.35 9.35 13.79
C ALA A 69 1.13 8.82 14.57
N THR A 70 0.15 8.26 13.88
CA THR A 70 -1.05 7.65 14.46
C THR A 70 -0.81 6.21 14.94
N GLY A 71 0.34 5.63 14.59
CA GLY A 71 0.66 4.22 14.79
C GLY A 71 0.05 3.29 13.74
N ALA A 72 -0.78 3.78 12.82
CA ALA A 72 -1.28 2.95 11.72
C ALA A 72 -0.22 2.78 10.62
N GLY A 73 -0.16 1.56 10.05
CA GLY A 73 0.71 1.22 8.92
C GLY A 73 -0.07 0.59 7.77
N VAL A 74 0.21 1.01 6.54
CA VAL A 74 -0.46 0.52 5.33
C VAL A 74 0.55 -0.01 4.32
N VAL A 75 0.48 -1.30 4.00
CA VAL A 75 1.19 -1.86 2.85
C VAL A 75 0.36 -1.56 1.59
N VAL A 76 0.91 -0.75 0.68
CA VAL A 76 0.22 -0.27 -0.52
C VAL A 76 0.64 -1.11 -1.72
N LEU A 77 -0.33 -1.70 -2.40
CA LEU A 77 -0.15 -2.58 -3.56
C LEU A 77 -0.64 -1.87 -4.83
N PRO A 78 0.23 -1.32 -5.66
CA PRO A 78 -0.16 -0.73 -6.95
C PRO A 78 -0.80 -1.75 -7.88
N GLY A 79 -1.70 -1.29 -8.75
CA GLY A 79 -2.27 -2.08 -9.83
C GLY A 79 -1.34 -2.19 -11.04
N GLY A 80 -1.92 -2.52 -12.19
CA GLY A 80 -1.20 -2.71 -13.46
C GLY A 80 -1.45 -4.07 -14.10
N GLY A 81 -2.61 -4.71 -13.81
CA GLY A 81 -3.08 -5.95 -14.43
C GLY A 81 -2.18 -7.17 -14.15
N HIS A 82 -1.35 -7.14 -13.12
CA HIS A 82 -0.27 -8.10 -12.86
C HIS A 82 0.78 -8.17 -13.99
N ARG A 83 0.80 -7.20 -14.90
CA ARG A 83 1.80 -7.08 -15.99
C ARG A 83 2.88 -6.06 -15.67
N ASN A 84 2.53 -4.96 -15.06
CA ASN A 84 3.40 -3.91 -14.55
C ASN A 84 2.88 -3.42 -13.19
N LEU A 85 3.56 -2.46 -12.57
CA LEU A 85 3.12 -1.79 -11.34
C LEU A 85 3.03 -0.29 -11.59
N VAL A 86 1.84 0.28 -11.36
CA VAL A 86 1.56 1.72 -11.48
C VAL A 86 2.06 2.44 -10.23
N VAL A 87 3.36 2.36 -9.98
CA VAL A 87 3.98 2.74 -8.69
C VAL A 87 3.82 4.21 -8.34
N GLU A 88 3.83 5.11 -9.32
CA GLU A 88 3.73 6.54 -9.02
C GLU A 88 2.31 6.93 -8.60
N LYS A 89 1.30 6.62 -9.42
CA LYS A 89 -0.09 7.07 -9.18
C LYS A 89 -0.78 6.31 -8.07
N GLU A 90 -0.60 5.00 -8.03
CA GLU A 90 -1.30 4.09 -7.10
C GLU A 90 -0.41 3.64 -5.92
N GLY A 91 0.85 4.07 -5.92
CA GLY A 91 1.82 3.79 -4.87
C GLY A 91 2.30 5.07 -4.19
N PHE A 92 3.28 5.75 -4.80
CA PHE A 92 4.02 6.84 -4.16
C PHE A 92 3.15 8.06 -3.86
N THR A 93 2.25 8.46 -4.78
CA THR A 93 1.33 9.57 -4.55
C THR A 93 0.39 9.29 -3.37
N VAL A 94 -0.14 8.07 -3.29
CA VAL A 94 -0.98 7.61 -2.18
C VAL A 94 -0.18 7.57 -0.87
N ALA A 95 1.03 7.01 -0.91
CA ALA A 95 1.89 6.89 0.26
C ALA A 95 2.30 8.25 0.85
N ARG A 96 2.62 9.24 -0.02
CA ARG A 96 2.88 10.61 0.42
C ARG A 96 1.67 11.23 1.10
N TRP A 97 0.48 11.02 0.54
CA TRP A 97 -0.76 11.51 1.17
C TRP A 97 -0.98 10.88 2.56
N LEU A 98 -0.85 9.57 2.67
CA LEU A 98 -0.99 8.84 3.95
C LEU A 98 0.03 9.34 4.98
N ALA A 99 1.30 9.46 4.61
CA ALA A 99 2.36 9.94 5.50
C ALA A 99 2.08 11.38 5.97
N ALA A 100 1.62 12.27 5.09
CA ALA A 100 1.21 13.63 5.44
C ALA A 100 0.05 13.66 6.44
N HIS A 101 -0.75 12.59 6.54
CA HIS A 101 -1.87 12.44 7.47
C HIS A 101 -1.56 11.50 8.66
N GLY A 102 -0.29 11.29 8.97
CA GLY A 102 0.14 10.54 10.16
C GLY A 102 0.09 9.02 10.02
N ILE A 103 -0.13 8.49 8.84
CA ILE A 103 -0.22 7.04 8.56
C ILE A 103 1.04 6.59 7.83
N ALA A 104 1.82 5.68 8.41
CA ALA A 104 2.98 5.12 7.73
C ALA A 104 2.55 4.28 6.52
N ALA A 105 3.22 4.46 5.38
CA ALA A 105 2.88 3.77 4.15
C ALA A 105 4.11 3.07 3.53
N PHE A 106 3.90 1.87 3.03
CA PHE A 106 4.93 0.97 2.55
C PHE A 106 4.53 0.49 1.16
N VAL A 107 5.06 1.12 0.11
CA VAL A 107 4.71 0.77 -1.27
C VAL A 107 5.45 -0.49 -1.68
N LEU A 108 4.70 -1.54 -1.97
CA LEU A 108 5.24 -2.84 -2.33
C LEU A 108 5.43 -2.96 -3.84
N LYS A 109 6.67 -3.19 -4.26
CA LYS A 109 6.96 -3.75 -5.57
C LYS A 109 6.94 -5.28 -5.44
N TYR A 110 5.90 -5.91 -5.96
CA TYR A 110 5.70 -7.36 -5.90
C TYR A 110 5.96 -8.03 -7.26
N ARG A 111 6.23 -9.34 -7.24
CA ARG A 111 6.44 -10.15 -8.46
C ARG A 111 5.16 -10.26 -9.27
N ARG A 112 5.26 -10.08 -10.59
CA ARG A 112 4.12 -9.93 -11.49
C ARG A 112 3.87 -11.18 -12.31
N ALA A 113 2.69 -11.77 -12.10
CA ALA A 113 2.35 -13.08 -12.65
C ALA A 113 2.02 -13.08 -14.16
N ARG A 114 1.56 -11.93 -14.70
CA ARG A 114 1.12 -11.81 -16.11
C ARG A 114 2.07 -11.00 -16.98
N ALA A 115 3.28 -10.72 -16.51
CA ALA A 115 4.31 -10.12 -17.33
C ALA A 115 4.76 -11.09 -18.43
N PRO A 116 5.15 -10.61 -19.62
CA PRO A 116 5.71 -11.47 -20.66
C PRO A 116 6.89 -12.31 -20.11
N GLY A 117 6.87 -13.62 -20.36
CA GLY A 117 7.89 -14.55 -19.86
C GLY A 117 7.90 -14.80 -18.34
N SER A 118 6.90 -14.30 -17.61
CA SER A 118 6.82 -14.53 -16.17
C SER A 118 6.54 -16.00 -15.87
N THR A 119 7.25 -16.51 -14.85
CA THR A 119 7.01 -17.81 -14.24
C THR A 119 6.32 -17.69 -12.87
N TYR A 120 6.00 -16.46 -12.46
CA TYR A 120 5.35 -16.18 -11.17
C TYR A 120 3.84 -16.38 -11.27
N ARG A 121 3.20 -16.69 -10.13
CA ARG A 121 1.76 -16.84 -9.98
C ARG A 121 1.23 -15.83 -8.97
N ILE A 122 -0.03 -15.42 -9.15
CA ILE A 122 -0.69 -14.45 -8.25
C ILE A 122 -0.85 -15.06 -6.86
N ASP A 123 -1.32 -16.30 -6.81
CA ASP A 123 -1.68 -17.03 -5.59
C ASP A 123 -0.48 -17.69 -4.88
N VAL A 124 0.72 -17.55 -5.41
CA VAL A 124 1.96 -18.07 -4.81
C VAL A 124 2.96 -16.95 -4.61
N GLU A 125 3.74 -16.61 -5.65
CA GLU A 125 4.88 -15.70 -5.49
C GLU A 125 4.43 -14.26 -5.15
N ALA A 126 3.39 -13.73 -5.82
CA ALA A 126 2.90 -12.40 -5.50
C ALA A 126 2.24 -12.37 -4.10
N LEU A 127 1.49 -13.41 -3.73
CA LEU A 127 0.91 -13.54 -2.40
C LEU A 127 1.99 -13.63 -1.31
N GLN A 128 3.06 -14.42 -1.55
CA GLN A 128 4.21 -14.50 -0.64
C GLN A 128 4.85 -13.14 -0.40
N ASP A 129 4.95 -12.31 -1.45
CA ASP A 129 5.52 -10.98 -1.35
C ASP A 129 4.70 -10.09 -0.41
N VAL A 130 3.36 -10.13 -0.52
CA VAL A 130 2.47 -9.38 0.39
C VAL A 130 2.57 -9.89 1.81
N GLN A 131 2.53 -11.20 2.00
CA GLN A 131 2.66 -11.82 3.32
C GLN A 131 3.98 -11.45 3.98
N ARG A 132 5.09 -11.49 3.22
CA ARG A 132 6.41 -11.09 3.70
C ARG A 132 6.48 -9.59 4.02
N ALA A 133 5.87 -8.74 3.19
CA ALA A 133 5.79 -7.31 3.43
C ALA A 133 5.10 -6.99 4.75
N LEU A 134 3.93 -7.59 5.01
CA LEU A 134 3.20 -7.42 6.26
C LEU A 134 4.03 -7.85 7.48
N ARG A 135 4.71 -8.99 7.39
CA ARG A 135 5.62 -9.47 8.46
C ARG A 135 6.82 -8.54 8.65
N LEU A 136 7.43 -8.06 7.57
CA LEU A 136 8.56 -7.14 7.63
C LEU A 136 8.18 -5.80 8.28
N VAL A 137 6.99 -5.27 7.96
CA VAL A 137 6.50 -4.05 8.61
C VAL A 137 6.31 -4.27 10.10
N ARG A 138 5.75 -5.40 10.52
CA ARG A 138 5.58 -5.73 11.94
C ARG A 138 6.90 -5.91 12.67
N SER A 139 7.85 -6.62 12.07
CA SER A 139 9.17 -6.83 12.68
C SER A 139 9.97 -5.55 12.89
N ARG A 140 9.62 -4.48 12.16
CA ARG A 140 10.24 -3.14 12.25
C ARG A 140 9.29 -2.08 12.81
N ALA A 141 8.17 -2.47 13.37
CA ALA A 141 7.09 -1.57 13.77
C ALA A 141 7.59 -0.45 14.70
N ALA A 142 8.39 -0.78 15.73
CA ALA A 142 8.96 0.19 16.65
C ALA A 142 9.85 1.23 15.94
N ALA A 143 10.71 0.79 15.02
CA ALA A 143 11.61 1.66 14.29
C ALA A 143 10.88 2.59 13.30
N TRP A 144 9.66 2.24 12.91
CA TRP A 144 8.84 3.01 11.97
C TRP A 144 7.66 3.73 12.64
N HIS A 145 7.63 3.79 13.97
CA HIS A 145 6.55 4.40 14.76
C HIS A 145 5.16 3.83 14.42
N VAL A 146 5.11 2.52 14.16
CA VAL A 146 3.90 1.76 13.84
C VAL A 146 3.53 0.85 15.00
N ASP A 147 2.24 0.70 15.28
CA ASP A 147 1.72 -0.39 16.09
C ASP A 147 1.53 -1.64 15.22
N GLY A 148 2.25 -2.72 15.51
CA GLY A 148 2.15 -3.97 14.76
C GLY A 148 0.73 -4.55 14.67
N ALA A 149 -0.15 -4.23 15.64
CA ALA A 149 -1.55 -4.61 15.60
C ALA A 149 -2.39 -3.76 14.64
N ARG A 150 -1.87 -2.65 14.14
CA ARG A 150 -2.55 -1.69 13.26
C ARG A 150 -1.96 -1.66 11.84
N VAL A 151 -1.36 -2.76 11.41
CA VAL A 151 -0.80 -2.91 10.06
C VAL A 151 -1.82 -3.58 9.15
N GLY A 152 -2.25 -2.87 8.10
CA GLY A 152 -3.19 -3.37 7.11
C GLY A 152 -2.66 -3.28 5.68
N VAL A 153 -3.51 -3.58 4.72
CA VAL A 153 -3.20 -3.60 3.30
C VAL A 153 -4.15 -2.70 2.53
N MET A 154 -3.62 -1.98 1.53
CA MET A 154 -4.41 -1.21 0.55
C MET A 154 -3.97 -1.63 -0.84
N GLY A 155 -4.92 -1.98 -1.70
CA GLY A 155 -4.58 -2.38 -3.06
C GLY A 155 -5.48 -1.77 -4.12
N PHE A 156 -4.89 -1.51 -5.29
CA PHE A 156 -5.53 -0.86 -6.44
C PHE A 156 -5.67 -1.85 -7.59
N SER A 157 -6.84 -1.99 -8.20
CA SER A 157 -7.04 -2.84 -9.36
C SER A 157 -6.52 -4.28 -9.15
N ALA A 158 -5.53 -4.73 -9.92
CA ALA A 158 -4.84 -6.00 -9.70
C ALA A 158 -4.17 -6.10 -8.31
N GLY A 159 -3.65 -4.99 -7.78
CA GLY A 159 -3.18 -4.90 -6.39
C GLY A 159 -4.32 -5.06 -5.38
N GLY A 160 -5.54 -4.60 -5.71
CA GLY A 160 -6.73 -4.80 -4.92
C GLY A 160 -7.16 -6.27 -4.85
N GLN A 161 -7.11 -6.98 -5.97
CA GLN A 161 -7.28 -8.44 -6.00
C GLN A 161 -6.25 -9.13 -5.08
N LEU A 162 -5.00 -8.73 -5.18
CA LEU A 162 -3.92 -9.33 -4.37
C LEU A 162 -4.06 -8.98 -2.89
N ALA A 163 -4.53 -7.77 -2.55
CA ALA A 163 -4.82 -7.37 -1.18
C ALA A 163 -5.93 -8.22 -0.55
N ALA A 164 -7.03 -8.42 -1.27
CA ALA A 164 -8.13 -9.29 -0.84
C ALA A 164 -7.66 -10.74 -0.66
N LEU A 165 -6.87 -11.25 -1.62
CA LEU A 165 -6.30 -12.60 -1.52
C LEU A 165 -5.41 -12.76 -0.29
N ALA A 166 -4.56 -11.77 0.01
CA ALA A 166 -3.69 -11.78 1.19
C ALA A 166 -4.49 -11.69 2.50
N ALA A 167 -5.60 -10.95 2.50
CA ALA A 167 -6.49 -10.86 3.66
C ALA A 167 -7.22 -12.18 3.95
N MET A 168 -7.64 -12.90 2.90
CA MET A 168 -8.31 -14.20 3.02
C MET A 168 -7.34 -15.38 3.23
N ARG A 169 -6.07 -15.24 2.79
CA ARG A 169 -5.06 -16.30 2.85
C ARG A 169 -3.81 -15.84 3.60
N SER A 170 -3.96 -15.32 4.80
CA SER A 170 -2.85 -14.76 5.58
C SER A 170 -1.78 -15.82 5.99
N GLY A 171 -2.17 -17.08 6.02
CA GLY A 171 -1.29 -18.19 6.41
C GLY A 171 -0.90 -18.16 7.90
N ALA A 172 -0.55 -19.32 8.46
CA ALA A 172 0.04 -19.40 9.79
C ALA A 172 1.44 -18.76 9.81
N PRO A 173 1.91 -18.26 10.96
CA PRO A 173 3.33 -17.95 11.15
C PRO A 173 4.18 -19.18 10.81
N ARG A 174 5.27 -18.98 10.09
CA ARG A 174 6.20 -20.09 9.80
C ARG A 174 6.89 -20.51 11.10
N PRO A 175 7.18 -21.83 11.28
CA PRO A 175 7.91 -22.28 12.45
C PRO A 175 9.21 -21.52 12.63
N ALA A 176 9.62 -21.32 13.87
CA ALA A 176 10.87 -20.66 14.22
C ALA A 176 12.06 -21.45 13.61
N GLY A 177 12.63 -20.96 12.54
CA GLY A 177 13.75 -21.65 11.91
C GLY A 177 14.80 -20.71 11.35
N ALA A 178 14.48 -19.88 10.39
CA ALA A 178 15.55 -19.23 9.63
C ALA A 178 15.53 -17.70 9.68
N ASP A 179 14.36 -17.05 9.70
CA ASP A 179 14.29 -15.59 9.63
C ASP A 179 13.33 -15.06 10.71
N PRO A 180 13.81 -14.16 11.61
CA PRO A 180 12.95 -13.54 12.63
C PRO A 180 11.68 -12.87 12.08
N VAL A 181 11.73 -12.34 10.86
CA VAL A 181 10.58 -11.73 10.20
C VAL A 181 9.46 -12.74 9.94
N ASP A 182 9.78 -14.01 9.71
CA ASP A 182 8.78 -15.05 9.43
C ASP A 182 7.99 -15.47 10.68
N ARG A 183 8.41 -15.06 11.88
CA ARG A 183 7.67 -15.26 13.14
C ARG A 183 6.48 -14.31 13.30
N GLU A 184 6.50 -13.20 12.57
CA GLU A 184 5.42 -12.23 12.60
C GLU A 184 4.19 -12.73 11.85
N SER A 185 3.02 -12.20 12.22
CA SER A 185 1.76 -12.48 11.52
C SER A 185 1.73 -11.82 10.13
N ALA A 186 1.28 -12.55 9.11
CA ALA A 186 0.97 -11.98 7.80
C ALA A 186 -0.50 -11.52 7.69
N ARG A 187 -1.34 -11.69 8.73
CA ARG A 187 -2.74 -11.29 8.69
C ARG A 187 -2.85 -9.77 8.79
N PRO A 188 -3.43 -9.08 7.78
CA PRO A 188 -3.66 -7.65 7.89
C PRO A 188 -4.74 -7.34 8.95
N ALA A 189 -4.61 -6.20 9.63
CA ALA A 189 -5.59 -5.73 10.60
C ALA A 189 -6.85 -5.16 9.91
N PHE A 190 -6.71 -4.70 8.68
CA PHE A 190 -7.78 -4.18 7.81
C PHE A 190 -7.35 -4.33 6.35
N GLN A 191 -8.33 -4.19 5.44
CA GLN A 191 -8.08 -4.16 4.00
C GLN A 191 -8.80 -2.98 3.33
N ALA A 192 -8.10 -2.24 2.48
CA ALA A 192 -8.67 -1.20 1.61
C ALA A 192 -8.58 -1.67 0.16
N LEU A 193 -9.72 -1.84 -0.48
CA LEU A 193 -9.87 -2.42 -1.81
C LEU A 193 -10.34 -1.34 -2.77
N VAL A 194 -9.42 -0.80 -3.57
CA VAL A 194 -9.68 0.32 -4.46
C VAL A 194 -9.87 -0.22 -5.88
N TYR A 195 -11.09 -0.14 -6.39
CA TYR A 195 -11.52 -0.75 -7.66
C TYR A 195 -10.86 -2.12 -7.91
N PRO A 196 -10.99 -3.05 -6.95
CA PRO A 196 -10.24 -4.31 -6.99
C PRO A 196 -10.62 -5.16 -8.22
N GLY A 197 -9.62 -5.74 -8.89
CA GLY A 197 -9.88 -6.76 -9.91
C GLY A 197 -10.44 -8.03 -9.28
N ALA A 198 -11.17 -8.84 -10.06
CA ALA A 198 -11.80 -10.07 -9.62
C ALA A 198 -12.66 -9.90 -8.36
N SER A 199 -13.40 -8.78 -8.27
CA SER A 199 -14.20 -8.43 -7.08
C SER A 199 -15.27 -9.47 -6.77
N ARG A 200 -15.82 -10.16 -7.79
CA ARG A 200 -16.81 -11.24 -7.62
C ARG A 200 -16.25 -12.46 -6.89
N ASP A 201 -14.93 -12.66 -6.95
CA ASP A 201 -14.23 -13.80 -6.32
C ASP A 201 -13.86 -13.52 -4.86
N ILE A 202 -14.16 -12.32 -4.34
CA ILE A 202 -13.89 -11.95 -2.95
C ILE A 202 -14.91 -12.65 -2.05
N ALA A 203 -14.45 -13.71 -1.38
CA ALA A 203 -15.28 -14.56 -0.52
C ALA A 203 -14.67 -14.58 0.91
N PRO A 204 -14.98 -13.57 1.75
CA PRO A 204 -14.50 -13.52 3.12
C PRO A 204 -15.13 -14.62 3.98
N ASP A 205 -14.39 -15.09 4.98
CA ASP A 205 -14.93 -15.84 6.11
C ASP A 205 -15.20 -14.90 7.30
N LYS A 206 -15.75 -15.46 8.40
CA LYS A 206 -16.04 -14.71 9.64
C LYS A 206 -14.79 -14.11 10.30
N ASP A 207 -13.61 -14.61 9.98
CA ASP A 207 -12.34 -14.17 10.54
C ASP A 207 -11.62 -13.17 9.60
N ALA A 208 -12.21 -12.80 8.46
CA ALA A 208 -11.63 -11.81 7.56
C ALA A 208 -11.48 -10.44 8.25
N PRO A 209 -10.43 -9.66 7.94
CA PRO A 209 -10.28 -8.32 8.47
C PRO A 209 -11.34 -7.37 7.89
N PRO A 210 -11.75 -6.31 8.64
CA PRO A 210 -12.66 -5.28 8.15
C PRO A 210 -12.22 -4.71 6.81
N ALA A 211 -13.19 -4.37 5.94
CA ALA A 211 -12.94 -3.92 4.58
C ALA A 211 -13.43 -2.49 4.33
N PHE A 212 -12.61 -1.68 3.65
CA PHE A 212 -13.01 -0.42 3.02
C PHE A 212 -12.95 -0.62 1.50
N ILE A 213 -14.08 -0.48 0.82
CA ILE A 213 -14.19 -0.78 -0.61
C ILE A 213 -14.58 0.49 -1.34
N VAL A 214 -13.89 0.83 -2.43
CA VAL A 214 -14.22 1.98 -3.26
C VAL A 214 -14.08 1.66 -4.74
N ALA A 215 -15.04 2.11 -5.56
CA ALA A 215 -15.03 1.94 -7.01
C ALA A 215 -15.70 3.12 -7.73
N GLY A 216 -15.47 3.22 -9.02
CA GLY A 216 -16.23 4.08 -9.92
C GLY A 216 -17.45 3.37 -10.46
N TYR A 217 -18.57 4.08 -10.60
CA TYR A 217 -19.79 3.54 -11.21
C TYR A 217 -19.58 3.24 -12.70
N ASP A 218 -18.80 4.09 -13.39
CA ASP A 218 -18.53 3.97 -14.82
C ASP A 218 -17.23 3.18 -15.11
N ASP A 219 -16.85 2.29 -14.19
CA ASP A 219 -15.74 1.38 -14.41
C ASP A 219 -16.04 0.45 -15.59
N ASP A 220 -15.18 0.46 -16.61
CA ASP A 220 -15.32 -0.32 -17.84
C ASP A 220 -15.05 -1.82 -17.65
N ARG A 221 -14.73 -2.24 -16.44
CA ARG A 221 -14.51 -3.64 -16.07
C ARG A 221 -15.71 -4.19 -15.32
N PRO A 222 -16.51 -5.06 -15.94
CA PRO A 222 -17.74 -5.59 -15.33
C PRO A 222 -17.51 -6.33 -14.01
N ASP A 223 -16.36 -6.97 -13.85
CA ASP A 223 -15.95 -7.64 -12.62
C ASP A 223 -15.61 -6.68 -11.48
N VAL A 224 -15.38 -5.39 -11.78
CA VAL A 224 -15.17 -4.34 -10.77
C VAL A 224 -16.48 -3.65 -10.44
N ALA A 225 -17.15 -3.05 -11.43
CA ALA A 225 -18.34 -2.23 -11.22
C ALA A 225 -19.45 -2.97 -10.45
N ASP A 226 -19.82 -4.16 -10.90
CA ASP A 226 -20.83 -4.99 -10.22
C ASP A 226 -20.22 -5.80 -9.06
N GLY A 227 -18.97 -6.22 -9.20
CA GLY A 227 -18.31 -7.12 -8.27
C GLY A 227 -18.10 -6.53 -6.88
N VAL A 228 -17.89 -5.20 -6.76
CA VAL A 228 -17.70 -4.56 -5.44
C VAL A 228 -18.96 -4.62 -4.58
N ALA A 229 -20.14 -4.57 -5.18
CA ALA A 229 -21.40 -4.76 -4.46
C ALA A 229 -21.55 -6.21 -3.95
N HIS A 230 -21.18 -7.20 -4.76
CA HIS A 230 -21.12 -8.60 -4.33
C HIS A 230 -20.14 -8.80 -3.19
N ALA A 231 -18.93 -8.25 -3.29
CA ALA A 231 -17.93 -8.32 -2.21
C ALA A 231 -18.47 -7.73 -0.90
N TYR A 232 -19.06 -6.53 -0.96
CA TYR A 232 -19.68 -5.91 0.22
C TYR A 232 -20.76 -6.80 0.86
N LEU A 233 -21.65 -7.38 0.05
CA LEU A 233 -22.69 -8.28 0.54
C LEU A 233 -22.11 -9.56 1.14
N ALA A 234 -21.01 -10.08 0.57
CA ALA A 234 -20.32 -11.25 1.11
C ALA A 234 -19.72 -10.94 2.52
N PHE A 235 -19.10 -9.77 2.72
CA PHE A 235 -18.64 -9.34 4.05
C PHE A 235 -19.79 -9.24 5.05
N ARG A 236 -20.92 -8.66 4.65
CA ARG A 236 -22.11 -8.58 5.51
C ARG A 236 -22.66 -9.95 5.89
N ALA A 237 -22.69 -10.87 4.94
CA ALA A 237 -23.22 -12.23 5.16
C ALA A 237 -22.46 -12.99 6.24
N VAL A 238 -21.16 -12.75 6.38
CA VAL A 238 -20.32 -13.38 7.41
C VAL A 238 -20.11 -12.50 8.67
N GLY A 239 -20.83 -11.36 8.77
CA GLY A 239 -20.78 -10.47 9.93
C GLY A 239 -19.49 -9.66 10.07
N VAL A 240 -18.67 -9.56 9.03
CA VAL A 240 -17.46 -8.75 9.00
C VAL A 240 -17.79 -7.31 8.59
N PRO A 241 -17.37 -6.29 9.37
CA PRO A 241 -17.62 -4.90 9.03
C PRO A 241 -17.01 -4.51 7.68
N ALA A 242 -17.81 -3.92 6.80
CA ALA A 242 -17.35 -3.39 5.52
C ALA A 242 -18.03 -2.05 5.22
N GLU A 243 -17.31 -1.16 4.53
CA GLU A 243 -17.82 0.10 4.01
C GLU A 243 -17.61 0.12 2.50
N LEU A 244 -18.64 0.53 1.74
CA LEU A 244 -18.59 0.58 0.27
C LEU A 244 -18.92 1.98 -0.21
N HIS A 245 -18.08 2.53 -1.09
CA HIS A 245 -18.30 3.79 -1.81
C HIS A 245 -18.26 3.55 -3.31
N VAL A 246 -19.28 4.02 -4.02
CA VAL A 246 -19.36 3.98 -5.48
C VAL A 246 -19.63 5.40 -5.98
N TYR A 247 -18.76 5.92 -6.83
CA TYR A 247 -18.82 7.29 -7.33
C TYR A 247 -19.32 7.35 -8.77
N ALA A 248 -20.45 8.01 -9.01
CA ALA A 248 -20.97 8.27 -10.36
C ALA A 248 -20.03 9.22 -11.14
N GLY A 249 -19.94 9.05 -12.46
CA GLY A 249 -19.03 9.83 -13.30
C GLY A 249 -17.55 9.46 -13.17
N VAL A 250 -17.24 8.30 -12.58
CA VAL A 250 -15.87 7.86 -12.31
C VAL A 250 -15.63 6.49 -12.93
N GLY A 251 -14.63 6.41 -13.82
CA GLY A 251 -14.16 5.15 -14.44
C GLY A 251 -13.01 4.52 -13.66
N HIS A 252 -12.38 3.49 -14.25
CA HIS A 252 -11.28 2.75 -13.64
C HIS A 252 -10.01 3.59 -13.41
N GLY A 253 -9.21 3.24 -12.40
CA GLY A 253 -7.86 3.79 -12.22
C GLY A 253 -7.84 5.26 -11.80
N PHE A 254 -8.85 5.73 -11.07
CA PHE A 254 -8.93 7.14 -10.63
C PHE A 254 -7.87 7.51 -9.58
N ALA A 255 -7.40 6.55 -8.75
CA ALA A 255 -6.44 6.81 -7.66
C ALA A 255 -6.75 8.10 -6.88
N LEU A 256 -5.84 9.09 -6.88
CA LEU A 256 -6.05 10.41 -6.26
C LEU A 256 -6.25 11.53 -7.30
N ARG A 257 -6.74 11.21 -8.50
CA ARG A 257 -7.05 12.25 -9.48
C ARG A 257 -8.16 13.17 -8.97
N PRO A 258 -8.07 14.48 -9.23
CA PRO A 258 -9.17 15.42 -8.94
C PRO A 258 -10.46 14.96 -9.62
N GLY A 259 -11.58 15.10 -8.92
CA GLY A 259 -12.90 14.73 -9.44
C GLY A 259 -13.84 14.25 -8.34
N PRO A 260 -14.99 13.64 -8.72
CA PRO A 260 -16.03 13.24 -7.76
C PRO A 260 -15.53 12.29 -6.66
N ALA A 261 -14.55 11.42 -6.98
CA ALA A 261 -13.99 10.47 -6.02
C ALA A 261 -12.80 11.01 -5.22
N SER A 262 -12.35 12.26 -5.40
CA SER A 262 -11.10 12.77 -4.78
C SER A 262 -11.06 12.71 -3.25
N GLY A 263 -12.23 12.67 -2.59
CA GLY A 263 -12.35 12.58 -1.13
C GLY A 263 -12.24 11.18 -0.53
N TRP A 264 -12.19 10.12 -1.33
CA TRP A 264 -12.25 8.75 -0.82
C TRP A 264 -11.13 8.43 0.18
N ILE A 265 -9.92 8.95 -0.05
CA ILE A 265 -8.78 8.64 0.81
C ILE A 265 -8.87 9.33 2.17
N ALA A 266 -9.47 10.53 2.24
CA ALA A 266 -9.78 11.19 3.52
C ALA A 266 -10.82 10.38 4.29
N ARG A 267 -11.89 9.91 3.63
CA ARG A 267 -12.87 9.02 4.26
C ARG A 267 -12.26 7.70 4.73
N PHE A 268 -11.30 7.14 3.97
CA PHE A 268 -10.53 5.98 4.44
C PHE A 268 -9.75 6.28 5.73
N ALA A 269 -9.10 7.44 5.82
CA ALA A 269 -8.36 7.83 7.02
C ALA A 269 -9.28 7.99 8.25
N ASP A 270 -10.48 8.59 8.09
CA ASP A 270 -11.50 8.68 9.12
C ASP A 270 -11.98 7.28 9.56
N TRP A 271 -12.32 6.44 8.58
CA TRP A 271 -12.73 5.05 8.82
C TRP A 271 -11.66 4.26 9.60
N LEU A 272 -10.38 4.44 9.25
CA LEU A 272 -9.27 3.79 9.94
C LEU A 272 -9.12 4.30 11.37
N ALA A 273 -9.30 5.61 11.61
CA ALA A 273 -9.25 6.19 12.94
C ALA A 273 -10.38 5.69 13.85
N GLU A 274 -11.59 5.55 13.31
CA GLU A 274 -12.76 5.04 14.04
C GLU A 274 -12.59 3.57 14.47
N ARG A 275 -11.97 2.74 13.61
CA ARG A 275 -11.85 1.28 13.84
C ARG A 275 -10.61 0.84 14.59
N ALA A 276 -9.58 1.63 14.51
CA ALA A 276 -8.33 1.38 15.22
C ALA A 276 -7.85 2.69 15.86
N PRO A 277 -8.56 3.19 16.90
CA PRO A 277 -8.16 4.43 17.56
C PRO A 277 -6.72 4.33 18.06
N PRO A 278 -5.98 5.44 18.07
CA PRO A 278 -4.66 5.49 18.65
C PRO A 278 -4.70 4.97 20.09
N ARG A 279 -3.67 4.21 20.49
CA ARG A 279 -3.53 3.87 21.91
C ARG A 279 -3.45 5.17 22.71
N ALA A 280 -4.23 5.27 23.80
CA ALA A 280 -4.06 6.35 24.77
C ALA A 280 -2.58 6.36 25.21
N LYS A 281 -1.98 7.57 25.17
CA LYS A 281 -0.59 7.78 25.62
C LYS A 281 -0.47 7.59 27.11
#